data_9debba5dcb7a318e366ec8e5204ba4e7
#
_entry.id   9debba5dcb7a318e366ec8e5204ba4e7
#
_cell.length_a   1.000
_cell.length_b   1.000
_cell.length_c   1.000
_cell.angle_alpha   90.00
_cell.angle_beta   90.00
_cell.angle_gamma   90.00
#
_symmetry.space_group_name_H-M   'P 1'
#
loop_
_entity.id
_entity.type
_entity.pdbx_description
1 polymer ?
#
loop_
_entity_poly.entity_id
_entity_poly.type
_entity_poly.pdbx_seq_one_letter_code
_entity_poly.pdbx_strand_id
1 'polypeptide(L)'
;DSMGRAIATKSTNHLGGYTNTETELDFAGVPKLSKTYHKRLSTDTEKVITETFEYDSQNRLKKHYHQVDNNPQELLAENTYNDLSQLVNKKVGNNLQSIDYTYNIRGWMTKINDPANLNGKLFGYKVKYSEVEGLETPNTDFSTLKVKPKYNGNIAE
;
A
#
# COMPACT_ATOMS: atom_id res chain seq x y z
N ASP A 1 8.26 -1.10 25.84
CA ASP A 1 8.18 0.17 26.56
C ASP A 1 7.41 0.01 27.88
N SER A 2 7.26 1.08 28.64
CA SER A 2 6.55 1.09 29.92
C SER A 2 5.07 0.69 29.82
N MET A 3 4.49 0.69 28.65
CA MET A 3 3.11 0.31 28.37
C MET A 3 2.99 -1.14 27.86
N GLY A 4 4.07 -1.92 27.90
CA GLY A 4 4.11 -3.31 27.46
C GLY A 4 4.15 -3.51 25.94
N ARG A 5 4.40 -2.44 25.17
CA ARG A 5 4.50 -2.53 23.70
C ARG A 5 5.91 -2.95 23.29
N ALA A 6 6.04 -3.86 22.31
CA ALA A 6 7.33 -4.24 21.75
C ALA A 6 7.94 -3.08 20.96
N ILE A 7 9.15 -2.67 21.34
CA ILE A 7 9.91 -1.60 20.69
C ILE A 7 11.23 -2.10 20.08
N ALA A 8 11.59 -3.35 20.33
CA ALA A 8 12.76 -3.97 19.75
C ALA A 8 12.54 -5.48 19.60
N THR A 9 13.10 -6.02 18.53
CA THR A 9 13.18 -7.47 18.28
C THR A 9 14.61 -7.85 17.95
N LYS A 10 15.01 -9.07 18.28
CA LYS A 10 16.33 -9.60 17.95
C LYS A 10 16.18 -11.06 17.50
N SER A 11 16.73 -11.38 16.35
CA SER A 11 16.83 -12.76 15.85
C SER A 11 18.25 -13.04 15.37
N THR A 12 18.68 -14.29 15.52
CA THR A 12 19.95 -14.78 15.00
C THR A 12 19.68 -15.96 14.05
N ASN A 13 20.48 -16.08 13.01
CA ASN A 13 20.40 -17.20 12.07
C ASN A 13 21.50 -18.24 12.35
N HIS A 14 21.39 -19.41 11.72
CA HIS A 14 22.34 -20.50 11.87
C HIS A 14 23.74 -20.22 11.29
N LEU A 15 23.89 -19.13 10.52
CA LEU A 15 25.15 -18.68 9.90
C LEU A 15 25.90 -17.67 10.79
N GLY A 16 25.41 -17.42 12.00
CA GLY A 16 25.97 -16.45 12.96
C GLY A 16 25.66 -14.99 12.62
N GLY A 17 24.79 -14.75 11.64
CA GLY A 17 24.23 -13.43 11.37
C GLY A 17 23.01 -13.12 12.24
N TYR A 18 22.45 -11.92 12.08
CA TYR A 18 21.31 -11.45 12.88
C TYR A 18 20.44 -10.46 12.11
N THR A 19 19.23 -10.28 12.64
CA THR A 19 18.34 -9.17 12.32
C THR A 19 17.82 -8.58 13.62
N ASN A 20 18.13 -7.33 13.89
CA ASN A 20 17.64 -6.58 15.03
C ASN A 20 16.78 -5.44 14.50
N THR A 21 15.59 -5.26 15.04
CA THR A 21 14.72 -4.14 14.68
C THR A 21 14.41 -3.32 15.93
N GLU A 22 14.55 -2.01 15.82
CA GLU A 22 14.22 -1.03 16.84
C GLU A 22 13.15 -0.10 16.29
N THR A 23 12.11 0.18 17.08
CA THR A 23 10.97 0.99 16.64
C THR A 23 10.68 2.08 17.65
N GLU A 24 10.64 3.32 17.19
CA GLU A 24 10.11 4.45 17.95
C GLU A 24 8.62 4.57 17.70
N LEU A 25 7.85 4.53 18.79
CA LEU A 25 6.40 4.70 18.74
C LEU A 25 6.03 6.11 19.19
N ASP A 26 4.95 6.64 18.65
CA ASP A 26 4.33 7.83 19.21
C ASP A 26 3.51 7.50 20.48
N PHE A 27 2.85 8.53 21.04
CA PHE A 27 2.01 8.36 22.23
C PHE A 27 0.86 7.37 21.99
N ALA A 28 0.28 7.34 20.78
CA ALA A 28 -0.79 6.42 20.41
C ALA A 28 -0.30 4.98 20.13
N GLY A 29 1.03 4.76 20.09
CA GLY A 29 1.61 3.45 19.78
C GLY A 29 1.87 3.21 18.30
N VAL A 30 1.82 4.26 17.48
CA VAL A 30 2.05 4.17 16.05
C VAL A 30 3.54 4.35 15.76
N PRO A 31 4.15 3.51 14.90
CA PRO A 31 5.56 3.63 14.54
C PRO A 31 5.86 4.96 13.84
N LYS A 32 6.83 5.72 14.33
CA LYS A 32 7.36 6.91 13.67
C LYS A 32 8.66 6.64 12.94
N LEU A 33 9.48 5.79 13.52
CA LEU A 33 10.77 5.39 13.00
C LEU A 33 10.99 3.91 13.29
N SER A 34 11.49 3.19 12.31
CA SER A 34 11.95 1.80 12.47
C SER A 34 13.35 1.68 11.91
N LYS A 35 14.27 1.07 12.67
CA LYS A 35 15.62 0.75 12.22
C LYS A 35 15.83 -0.75 12.27
N THR A 36 16.22 -1.33 11.15
CA THR A 36 16.57 -2.75 11.04
C THR A 36 18.05 -2.88 10.73
N TYR A 37 18.77 -3.52 11.64
CA TYR A 37 20.19 -3.87 11.51
C TYR A 37 20.28 -5.33 11.09
N HIS A 38 20.91 -5.57 9.96
CA HIS A 38 20.97 -6.91 9.36
C HIS A 38 22.37 -7.34 8.96
N LYS A 39 22.74 -8.57 9.32
CA LYS A 39 23.87 -9.33 8.79
C LYS A 39 23.42 -10.73 8.41
N ARG A 40 23.83 -11.21 7.25
CA ARG A 40 23.60 -12.60 6.85
C ARG A 40 24.59 -13.54 7.55
N LEU A 41 25.89 -13.18 7.52
CA LEU A 41 26.99 -13.87 8.18
C LEU A 41 27.56 -13.00 9.31
N SER A 42 28.22 -13.61 10.29
CA SER A 42 28.90 -12.88 11.36
C SER A 42 29.98 -11.92 10.82
N THR A 43 30.59 -12.28 9.70
CA THR A 43 31.68 -11.51 9.04
C THR A 43 31.19 -10.44 8.08
N ASP A 44 29.91 -10.41 7.72
CA ASP A 44 29.37 -9.44 6.77
C ASP A 44 29.35 -8.02 7.37
N THR A 45 29.44 -7.04 6.48
CA THR A 45 29.16 -5.64 6.86
C THR A 45 27.67 -5.52 7.21
N GLU A 46 27.40 -4.91 8.34
CA GLU A 46 26.02 -4.63 8.77
C GLU A 46 25.34 -3.71 7.77
N LYS A 47 24.10 -4.03 7.43
CA LYS A 47 23.17 -3.20 6.67
C LYS A 47 22.14 -2.61 7.61
N VAL A 48 21.97 -1.30 7.51
CA VAL A 48 20.99 -0.55 8.31
C VAL A 48 19.88 -0.07 7.38
N ILE A 49 18.66 -0.50 7.66
CA ILE A 49 17.46 -0.03 6.96
C ILE A 49 16.72 0.88 7.92
N THR A 50 16.51 2.13 7.52
CA THR A 50 15.75 3.11 8.29
C THR A 50 14.45 3.42 7.55
N GLU A 51 13.33 3.22 8.23
CA GLU A 51 12.00 3.55 7.74
C GLU A 51 11.40 4.65 8.59
N THR A 52 10.88 5.69 7.96
CA THR A 52 10.24 6.84 8.63
C THR A 52 8.80 6.96 8.15
N PHE A 53 7.90 7.18 9.08
CA PHE A 53 6.46 7.24 8.83
C PHE A 53 5.90 8.60 9.26
N GLU A 54 5.15 9.24 8.38
CA GLU A 54 4.39 10.44 8.66
C GLU A 54 2.90 10.13 8.61
N TYR A 55 2.17 10.66 9.58
CA TYR A 55 0.73 10.46 9.70
C TYR A 55 -0.01 11.78 9.62
N ASP A 56 -1.27 11.74 9.24
CA ASP A 56 -2.16 12.89 9.31
C ASP A 56 -2.78 13.06 10.70
N SER A 57 -3.61 14.08 10.87
CA SER A 57 -4.29 14.38 12.14
C SER A 57 -5.27 13.29 12.61
N GLN A 58 -5.64 12.36 11.73
CA GLN A 58 -6.50 11.22 12.02
C GLN A 58 -5.70 9.93 12.20
N ASN A 59 -4.37 10.05 12.33
CA ASN A 59 -3.45 8.92 12.53
C ASN A 59 -3.42 7.92 11.37
N ARG A 60 -3.71 8.40 10.12
CA ARG A 60 -3.62 7.61 8.90
C ARG A 60 -2.24 7.83 8.27
N LEU A 61 -1.60 6.76 7.80
CA LEU A 61 -0.28 6.83 7.17
C LEU A 61 -0.32 7.72 5.92
N LYS A 62 0.39 8.86 5.98
CA LYS A 62 0.49 9.82 4.88
C LYS A 62 1.71 9.58 4.03
N LYS A 63 2.88 9.39 4.65
CA LYS A 63 4.13 9.12 3.94
C LYS A 63 4.94 8.03 4.60
N HIS A 64 5.58 7.24 3.78
CA HIS A 64 6.52 6.20 4.17
C HIS A 64 7.83 6.41 3.42
N TYR A 65 8.88 6.65 4.15
CA TYR A 65 10.23 6.81 3.63
C TYR A 65 11.09 5.61 3.99
N HIS A 66 12.10 5.37 3.17
CA HIS A 66 13.05 4.29 3.32
C HIS A 66 14.46 4.78 3.03
N GLN A 67 15.43 4.31 3.79
CA GLN A 67 16.85 4.62 3.61
C GLN A 67 17.69 3.38 3.91
N VAL A 68 18.65 3.06 3.07
CA VAL A 68 19.61 1.98 3.28
C VAL A 68 20.97 2.58 3.59
N ASP A 69 21.53 2.25 4.74
CA ASP A 69 22.81 2.79 5.24
C ASP A 69 22.78 4.33 5.21
N ASN A 70 23.77 4.95 4.57
CA ASN A 70 23.89 6.40 4.40
C ASN A 70 23.42 6.90 3.01
N ASN A 71 22.72 6.07 2.24
CA ASN A 71 22.15 6.50 0.97
C ASN A 71 21.07 7.57 1.17
N PRO A 72 20.74 8.34 0.12
CA PRO A 72 19.60 9.26 0.20
C PRO A 72 18.31 8.55 0.60
N GLN A 73 17.50 9.23 1.40
CA GLN A 73 16.19 8.76 1.77
C GLN A 73 15.25 8.77 0.54
N GLU A 74 14.49 7.70 0.37
CA GLU A 74 13.54 7.53 -0.73
C GLU A 74 12.10 7.52 -0.22
N LEU A 75 11.19 8.17 -0.94
CA LEU A 75 9.77 8.14 -0.66
C LEU A 75 9.15 6.88 -1.28
N LEU A 76 8.92 5.86 -0.47
CA LEU A 76 8.30 4.60 -0.93
C LEU A 76 6.83 4.80 -1.29
N ALA A 77 6.09 5.51 -0.44
CA ALA A 77 4.68 5.77 -0.66
C ALA A 77 4.22 7.10 -0.07
N GLU A 78 3.32 7.79 -0.77
CA GLU A 78 2.55 8.92 -0.26
C GLU A 78 1.07 8.68 -0.52
N ASN A 79 0.25 8.77 0.52
CA ASN A 79 -1.18 8.50 0.50
C ASN A 79 -1.98 9.77 0.67
N THR A 80 -3.06 9.89 -0.07
CA THR A 80 -4.06 10.96 0.08
C THR A 80 -5.42 10.33 0.35
N TYR A 81 -6.12 10.87 1.33
CA TYR A 81 -7.44 10.39 1.75
C TYR A 81 -8.49 11.45 1.54
N ASN A 82 -9.73 11.02 1.28
CA ASN A 82 -10.90 11.91 1.29
C ASN A 82 -11.47 12.09 2.71
N ASP A 83 -12.52 12.91 2.83
CA ASP A 83 -13.18 13.19 4.11
C ASP A 83 -13.82 11.93 4.74
N LEU A 84 -14.12 10.91 3.93
CA LEU A 84 -14.63 9.61 4.38
C LEU A 84 -13.52 8.62 4.77
N SER A 85 -12.26 9.10 4.87
CA SER A 85 -11.08 8.28 5.19
C SER A 85 -10.75 7.20 4.15
N GLN A 86 -11.27 7.31 2.94
CA GLN A 86 -10.93 6.40 1.85
C GLN A 86 -9.66 6.88 1.15
N LEU A 87 -8.77 5.95 0.80
CA LEU A 87 -7.56 6.25 0.03
C LEU A 87 -7.94 6.64 -1.41
N VAL A 88 -7.74 7.89 -1.80
CA VAL A 88 -8.09 8.37 -3.15
C VAL A 88 -6.91 8.49 -4.09
N ASN A 89 -5.70 8.64 -3.55
CA ASN A 89 -4.48 8.63 -4.34
C ASN A 89 -3.33 8.00 -3.55
N LYS A 90 -2.50 7.24 -4.24
CA LYS A 90 -1.24 6.69 -3.73
C LYS A 90 -0.14 6.93 -4.75
N LYS A 91 0.91 7.63 -4.33
CA LYS A 91 2.13 7.76 -5.11
C LYS A 91 3.15 6.75 -4.58
N VAL A 92 3.94 6.16 -5.46
CA VAL A 92 4.97 5.16 -5.12
C VAL A 92 6.28 5.43 -5.84
N GLY A 93 7.38 4.93 -5.26
CA GLY A 93 8.70 4.96 -5.87
C GLY A 93 9.20 6.37 -6.18
N ASN A 94 9.32 7.25 -5.18
CA ASN A 94 9.72 8.66 -5.37
C ASN A 94 8.82 9.41 -6.37
N ASN A 95 7.51 9.16 -6.31
CA ASN A 95 6.49 9.71 -7.22
C ASN A 95 6.59 9.20 -8.68
N LEU A 96 7.27 8.09 -8.93
CA LEU A 96 7.38 7.48 -10.25
C LEU A 96 6.01 7.08 -10.81
N GLN A 97 5.12 6.60 -9.94
CA GLN A 97 3.73 6.27 -10.29
C GLN A 97 2.76 6.93 -9.31
N SER A 98 1.64 7.40 -9.85
CA SER A 98 0.49 7.90 -9.10
C SER A 98 -0.73 7.07 -9.43
N ILE A 99 -1.37 6.50 -8.42
CA ILE A 99 -2.48 5.57 -8.55
C ILE A 99 -3.71 6.24 -7.94
N ASP A 100 -4.76 6.42 -8.74
CA ASP A 100 -6.01 7.01 -8.28
C ASP A 100 -7.05 5.92 -8.00
N TYR A 101 -7.81 6.11 -6.94
CA TYR A 101 -8.89 5.21 -6.52
C TYR A 101 -10.21 5.97 -6.49
N THR A 102 -11.26 5.36 -7.00
CA THR A 102 -12.60 5.93 -7.00
C THR A 102 -13.58 4.96 -6.32
N TYR A 103 -14.49 5.51 -5.56
CA TYR A 103 -15.47 4.74 -4.79
C TYR A 103 -16.90 5.21 -5.11
N ASN A 104 -17.87 4.32 -4.94
CA ASN A 104 -19.27 4.69 -4.96
C ASN A 104 -19.75 5.20 -3.59
N ILE A 105 -21.00 5.62 -3.50
CA ILE A 105 -21.62 6.13 -2.26
C ILE A 105 -21.65 5.11 -1.12
N ARG A 106 -21.49 3.82 -1.42
CA ARG A 106 -21.44 2.73 -0.43
C ARG A 106 -20.01 2.44 0.05
N GLY A 107 -19.01 3.19 -0.45
CA GLY A 107 -17.62 2.97 -0.14
C GLY A 107 -16.96 1.81 -0.91
N TRP A 108 -17.63 1.24 -1.90
CA TRP A 108 -17.04 0.19 -2.72
C TRP A 108 -16.17 0.79 -3.81
N MET A 109 -14.97 0.26 -3.99
CA MET A 109 -14.06 0.72 -5.04
C MET A 109 -14.65 0.41 -6.42
N THR A 110 -14.71 1.44 -7.26
CA THR A 110 -15.27 1.32 -8.63
C THR A 110 -14.22 1.45 -9.71
N LYS A 111 -13.08 2.08 -9.40
CA LYS A 111 -12.04 2.32 -10.42
C LYS A 111 -10.67 2.47 -9.77
N ILE A 112 -9.66 1.87 -10.41
CA ILE A 112 -8.25 2.22 -10.21
C ILE A 112 -7.76 2.85 -11.51
N ASN A 113 -7.26 4.09 -11.44
CA ASN A 113 -6.90 4.92 -12.57
C ASN A 113 -8.06 5.03 -13.58
N ASP A 114 -7.81 5.56 -14.77
CA ASP A 114 -8.80 5.59 -15.84
C ASP A 114 -8.39 4.61 -16.94
N PRO A 115 -9.11 3.46 -17.12
CA PRO A 115 -8.76 2.50 -18.18
C PRO A 115 -8.85 3.09 -19.59
N ALA A 116 -9.70 4.10 -19.79
CA ALA A 116 -9.84 4.77 -21.08
C ALA A 116 -8.68 5.75 -21.36
N ASN A 117 -8.02 6.25 -20.32
CA ASN A 117 -6.90 7.18 -20.44
C ASN A 117 -5.92 7.02 -19.30
N LEU A 118 -4.95 6.14 -19.47
CA LEU A 118 -3.95 5.85 -18.45
C LEU A 118 -3.00 7.02 -18.17
N ASN A 119 -2.80 7.93 -19.12
CA ASN A 119 -1.97 9.14 -18.98
C ASN A 119 -0.61 8.85 -18.32
N GLY A 120 0.13 7.85 -18.83
CA GLY A 120 1.43 7.41 -18.31
C GLY A 120 1.37 6.48 -17.09
N LYS A 121 0.20 6.13 -16.61
CA LYS A 121 0.01 5.14 -15.55
C LYS A 121 0.09 3.71 -16.12
N LEU A 122 0.65 2.78 -15.33
CA LEU A 122 0.94 1.43 -15.80
C LEU A 122 -0.28 0.52 -15.89
N PHE A 123 -1.32 0.83 -15.11
CA PHE A 123 -2.47 -0.05 -14.99
C PHE A 123 -3.73 0.74 -14.64
N GLY A 124 -4.89 0.26 -15.10
CA GLY A 124 -6.19 0.76 -14.73
C GLY A 124 -7.26 -0.29 -14.93
N TYR A 125 -8.28 -0.28 -14.07
CA TYR A 125 -9.47 -1.08 -14.26
C TYR A 125 -10.70 -0.41 -13.66
N LYS A 126 -11.87 -0.85 -14.11
CA LYS A 126 -13.18 -0.41 -13.65
C LYS A 126 -13.99 -1.60 -13.19
N VAL A 127 -14.66 -1.46 -12.06
CA VAL A 127 -15.51 -2.51 -11.49
C VAL A 127 -16.93 -2.01 -11.41
N LYS A 128 -17.87 -2.81 -11.92
CA LYS A 128 -19.29 -2.53 -11.90
C LYS A 128 -20.02 -3.46 -10.92
N TYR A 129 -21.01 -2.94 -10.25
CA TYR A 129 -21.85 -3.68 -9.30
C TYR A 129 -23.29 -3.75 -9.79
N SER A 130 -24.05 -2.67 -9.60
CA SER A 130 -25.46 -2.55 -9.96
C SER A 130 -25.70 -2.01 -11.36
N GLU A 131 -24.62 -1.70 -12.10
CA GLU A 131 -24.65 -1.23 -13.47
C GLU A 131 -23.71 -2.10 -14.31
N VAL A 132 -24.00 -2.26 -15.58
CA VAL A 132 -23.15 -2.91 -16.56
C VAL A 132 -23.07 -2.02 -17.79
N GLU A 133 -21.90 -1.97 -18.44
CA GLU A 133 -21.70 -1.23 -19.68
C GLU A 133 -21.88 -2.12 -20.92
N GLY A 134 -21.88 -3.45 -20.73
CA GLY A 134 -22.01 -4.42 -21.82
C GLY A 134 -20.79 -4.40 -22.75
N LEU A 135 -19.61 -4.14 -22.19
CA LEU A 135 -18.35 -4.10 -22.92
C LEU A 135 -17.71 -5.48 -23.05
N GLU A 136 -18.27 -6.48 -22.36
CA GLU A 136 -17.79 -7.85 -22.42
C GLU A 136 -17.97 -8.44 -23.81
N THR A 137 -17.00 -9.23 -24.26
CA THR A 137 -17.11 -10.06 -25.43
C THR A 137 -17.41 -11.50 -25.02
N PRO A 138 -18.66 -11.98 -25.11
CA PRO A 138 -19.01 -13.33 -24.71
C PRO A 138 -18.21 -14.36 -25.51
N ASN A 139 -17.89 -15.50 -24.89
CA ASN A 139 -17.31 -16.63 -25.56
C ASN A 139 -18.27 -17.06 -26.74
N THR A 140 -17.70 -17.42 -27.90
CA THR A 140 -18.47 -17.85 -29.05
C THR A 140 -19.38 -19.04 -28.78
N ASP A 141 -18.97 -19.95 -27.87
CA ASP A 141 -19.75 -21.12 -27.45
C ASP A 141 -20.93 -20.75 -26.51
N PHE A 142 -20.87 -19.56 -25.90
CA PHE A 142 -21.86 -19.08 -24.93
C PHE A 142 -22.27 -17.63 -25.21
N SER A 143 -22.53 -17.30 -26.45
CA SER A 143 -22.85 -15.94 -26.91
C SER A 143 -24.09 -15.31 -26.27
N THR A 144 -24.95 -16.13 -25.65
CA THR A 144 -26.14 -15.68 -24.92
C THR A 144 -25.87 -15.32 -23.48
N LEU A 145 -24.71 -15.68 -22.92
CA LEU A 145 -24.33 -15.31 -21.59
C LEU A 145 -23.92 -13.83 -21.56
N LYS A 146 -24.71 -13.05 -20.88
CA LYS A 146 -24.52 -11.61 -20.67
C LYS A 146 -24.27 -11.32 -19.20
N VAL A 147 -23.38 -10.38 -18.92
CA VAL A 147 -23.21 -9.81 -17.59
C VAL A 147 -24.53 -9.12 -17.18
N LYS A 148 -24.94 -9.32 -15.94
CA LYS A 148 -26.15 -8.72 -15.38
C LYS A 148 -25.82 -7.91 -14.13
N PRO A 149 -26.50 -6.77 -13.91
CA PRO A 149 -26.36 -6.00 -12.68
C PRO A 149 -26.58 -6.87 -11.44
N LYS A 150 -25.79 -6.61 -10.39
CA LYS A 150 -25.88 -7.29 -9.09
C LYS A 150 -26.12 -6.28 -8.00
N TYR A 151 -27.13 -6.53 -7.16
CA TYR A 151 -27.54 -5.57 -6.11
C TYR A 151 -27.15 -6.04 -4.70
N ASN A 152 -26.43 -7.15 -4.60
CA ASN A 152 -26.01 -7.77 -3.33
C ASN A 152 -24.56 -7.44 -2.94
N GLY A 153 -23.92 -6.49 -3.62
CA GLY A 153 -22.53 -6.10 -3.38
C GLY A 153 -21.49 -6.93 -4.14
N ASN A 154 -21.91 -7.93 -4.89
CA ASN A 154 -20.99 -8.68 -5.76
C ASN A 154 -20.68 -7.90 -7.03
N ILE A 155 -19.47 -8.11 -7.56
CA ILE A 155 -19.03 -7.55 -8.83
C ILE A 155 -19.87 -8.17 -9.95
N ALA A 156 -20.34 -7.33 -10.84
CA ALA A 156 -21.09 -7.72 -12.06
C ALA A 156 -20.15 -7.73 -13.28
N GLU A 157 -19.32 -6.69 -13.43
CA GLU A 157 -18.44 -6.47 -14.59
C GLU A 157 -17.12 -5.84 -14.12
#